data_a89fd5324727b69b1e7e50d17beff364
#
_entry.id   a89fd5324727b69b1e7e50d17beff364
#
_cell.length_a   1.000
_cell.length_b   1.000
_cell.length_c   1.000
_cell.angle_alpha   90.00
_cell.angle_beta   90.00
_cell.angle_gamma   90.00
#
_symmetry.space_group_name_H-M   'P 1'
#
loop_
_entity.id
_entity.type
_entity.pdbx_description
1 polymer ?
#
loop_
_entity_poly.entity_id
_entity_poly.type
_entity_poly.pdbx_seq_one_letter_code
_entity_poly.pdbx_strand_id
1 'polypeptide(L)'
;GYYPMVYCNVNWYNNYVDWSMLSGMDVWLASYGDRIPAPDRSKYNYTIWQSTDGNSEYGLNSTSGLVGGIPAGDDVDMNFGFVDYTKKITPRWKSVDSYVASTTPDTGTADKEKEGLHKVDGKYYYVDENGSRVSSRWVTANGKTYYISSDGYALMGMKKVDGKYYWFHTKYGYMFKSRRVTRSNGDIYYFGSDGVRYENGMYRVTESSGEHTYYFQKNGKAYKGWCTLNGNKYYFYTGSSALSGTRAENISLTSSSGLVSVFDGNGVC
;
A
#
# COMPACT_ATOMS: atom_id res chain seq x y z
N GLY A 1 29.65 -6.26 6.15
CA GLY A 1 29.51 -7.52 5.44
C GLY A 1 28.17 -8.16 5.67
N TYR A 2 27.75 -9.05 4.82
CA TYR A 2 26.54 -9.86 5.03
C TYR A 2 26.92 -11.08 5.86
N TYR A 3 26.03 -11.51 6.75
CA TYR A 3 26.15 -12.77 7.48
C TYR A 3 25.18 -13.77 6.84
N PRO A 4 25.67 -14.72 6.03
CA PRO A 4 24.80 -15.66 5.32
C PRO A 4 24.19 -16.66 6.29
N MET A 5 22.88 -16.93 6.11
CA MET A 5 22.12 -17.93 6.88
C MET A 5 21.28 -18.76 5.94
N VAL A 6 20.95 -19.97 6.33
CA VAL A 6 20.00 -20.82 5.60
C VAL A 6 18.63 -20.68 6.28
N TYR A 7 17.65 -20.15 5.55
CA TYR A 7 16.25 -20.16 5.98
C TYR A 7 15.53 -21.35 5.34
N CYS A 8 14.94 -22.21 6.16
CA CYS A 8 14.16 -23.36 5.68
C CYS A 8 13.15 -23.82 6.72
N ASN A 9 12.11 -24.53 6.28
CA ASN A 9 11.23 -25.25 7.19
C ASN A 9 11.78 -26.66 7.49
N VAL A 10 11.14 -27.36 8.44
CA VAL A 10 11.55 -28.70 8.90
C VAL A 10 11.56 -29.73 7.76
N ASN A 11 10.63 -29.65 6.81
CA ASN A 11 10.59 -30.55 5.67
C ASN A 11 11.80 -30.32 4.73
N TRP A 12 12.12 -29.09 4.45
CA TRP A 12 13.29 -28.74 3.63
C TRP A 12 14.58 -29.12 4.33
N TYR A 13 14.68 -28.87 5.65
CA TYR A 13 15.81 -29.25 6.46
C TYR A 13 16.15 -30.73 6.35
N ASN A 14 15.13 -31.59 6.40
CA ASN A 14 15.30 -33.05 6.39
C ASN A 14 15.52 -33.63 4.99
N ASN A 15 14.91 -33.05 3.95
CA ASN A 15 14.73 -33.75 2.68
C ASN A 15 15.39 -33.07 1.47
N TYR A 16 15.74 -31.79 1.56
CA TYR A 16 16.17 -31.01 0.40
C TYR A 16 17.47 -30.24 0.61
N VAL A 17 17.93 -30.04 1.83
CA VAL A 17 19.15 -29.30 2.12
C VAL A 17 20.32 -30.25 2.31
N ASP A 18 21.37 -30.08 1.48
CA ASP A 18 22.63 -30.79 1.69
C ASP A 18 23.51 -30.04 2.70
N TRP A 19 23.43 -30.47 3.95
CA TRP A 19 24.17 -29.87 5.06
C TRP A 19 25.67 -30.04 4.96
N SER A 20 26.18 -30.99 4.17
CA SER A 20 27.60 -31.17 3.98
C SER A 20 28.20 -30.00 3.19
N MET A 21 27.43 -29.42 2.27
CA MET A 21 27.82 -28.28 1.46
C MET A 21 27.66 -26.94 2.20
N LEU A 22 26.82 -26.90 3.22
CA LEU A 22 26.46 -25.69 3.97
C LEU A 22 27.04 -25.68 5.39
N SER A 23 28.09 -26.47 5.60
CA SER A 23 28.76 -26.56 6.90
C SER A 23 29.27 -25.19 7.35
N GLY A 24 28.98 -24.82 8.61
CA GLY A 24 29.36 -23.53 9.18
C GLY A 24 28.38 -22.38 8.93
N MET A 25 27.30 -22.59 8.20
CA MET A 25 26.21 -21.62 8.12
C MET A 25 25.24 -21.78 9.29
N ASP A 26 24.78 -20.66 9.83
CA ASP A 26 23.69 -20.67 10.80
C ASP A 26 22.36 -20.95 10.11
N VAL A 27 21.43 -21.55 10.83
CA VAL A 27 20.13 -21.95 10.31
C VAL A 27 19.04 -21.14 10.98
N TRP A 28 18.16 -20.56 10.19
CA TRP A 28 16.89 -19.98 10.60
C TRP A 28 15.79 -20.97 10.24
N LEU A 29 15.32 -21.73 11.24
CA LEU A 29 14.35 -22.81 11.04
C LEU A 29 12.92 -22.30 11.25
N ALA A 30 12.09 -22.43 10.22
CA ALA A 30 10.65 -22.20 10.31
C ALA A 30 9.94 -23.50 10.73
N SER A 31 9.25 -23.46 11.84
CA SER A 31 8.43 -24.57 12.34
C SER A 31 7.27 -24.02 13.14
N TYR A 32 6.12 -24.00 12.53
CA TYR A 32 4.87 -23.53 13.11
C TYR A 32 4.11 -24.71 13.71
N GLY A 33 3.36 -24.50 14.77
CA GLY A 33 2.53 -25.54 15.35
C GLY A 33 1.77 -25.06 16.58
N ASP A 34 0.73 -25.79 16.94
CA ASP A 34 -0.25 -25.44 17.97
C ASP A 34 0.32 -25.48 19.40
N ARG A 35 1.57 -25.89 19.57
CA ARG A 35 2.19 -26.06 20.90
C ARG A 35 3.67 -25.73 20.89
N ILE A 36 4.10 -24.93 21.85
CA ILE A 36 5.48 -24.91 22.32
C ILE A 36 5.75 -26.24 23.05
N PRO A 37 6.88 -26.94 22.84
CA PRO A 37 8.21 -26.34 22.72
C PRO A 37 8.73 -26.19 21.28
N ALA A 38 9.79 -25.39 21.16
CA ALA A 38 10.64 -25.27 19.98
C ALA A 38 11.06 -26.66 19.46
N PRO A 39 11.33 -26.81 18.14
CA PRO A 39 11.88 -28.05 17.60
C PRO A 39 13.12 -28.49 18.37
N ASP A 40 13.27 -29.81 18.54
CA ASP A 40 14.36 -30.40 19.32
C ASP A 40 15.73 -30.01 18.72
N ARG A 41 16.50 -29.20 19.43
CA ARG A 41 17.82 -28.72 19.02
C ARG A 41 18.89 -29.79 18.96
N SER A 42 18.66 -30.96 19.55
CA SER A 42 19.57 -32.11 19.37
C SER A 42 19.39 -32.73 17.98
N LYS A 43 18.22 -32.60 17.40
CA LYS A 43 17.87 -33.09 16.05
C LYS A 43 18.08 -32.06 14.96
N TYR A 44 17.81 -30.79 15.24
CA TYR A 44 17.89 -29.69 14.29
C TYR A 44 18.89 -28.65 14.77
N ASN A 45 19.97 -28.50 14.04
CA ASN A 45 21.01 -27.51 14.37
C ASN A 45 20.60 -26.12 13.83
N TYR A 46 19.78 -25.39 14.58
CA TYR A 46 19.35 -24.05 14.21
C TYR A 46 19.72 -23.02 15.28
N THR A 47 19.86 -21.78 14.86
CA THR A 47 20.24 -20.64 15.70
C THR A 47 19.13 -19.60 15.85
N ILE A 48 18.18 -19.59 14.91
CA ILE A 48 16.92 -18.86 14.99
C ILE A 48 15.76 -19.83 14.73
N TRP A 49 14.69 -19.71 15.48
CA TRP A 49 13.44 -20.41 15.27
C TRP A 49 12.32 -19.42 15.00
N GLN A 50 11.70 -19.49 13.82
CA GLN A 50 10.45 -18.81 13.52
C GLN A 50 9.29 -19.69 13.99
N SER A 51 8.58 -19.22 15.01
CA SER A 51 7.52 -19.98 15.69
C SER A 51 6.14 -19.79 15.07
N THR A 52 5.94 -18.73 14.32
CA THR A 52 4.71 -18.41 13.60
C THR A 52 5.00 -17.52 12.39
N ASP A 53 4.17 -17.61 11.38
CA ASP A 53 4.09 -16.67 10.25
C ASP A 53 3.07 -15.53 10.49
N GLY A 54 2.60 -15.41 11.73
CA GLY A 54 1.58 -14.43 12.09
C GLY A 54 0.15 -14.90 11.83
N ASN A 55 -0.04 -16.00 11.09
CA ASN A 55 -1.36 -16.52 10.75
C ASN A 55 -1.90 -17.44 11.84
N SER A 56 -3.15 -17.23 12.26
CA SER A 56 -3.83 -18.05 13.26
C SER A 56 -4.05 -19.52 12.85
N GLU A 57 -3.91 -19.83 11.56
CA GLU A 57 -4.05 -21.19 11.03
C GLU A 57 -2.84 -22.07 11.35
N TYR A 58 -1.65 -21.49 11.54
CA TYR A 58 -0.39 -22.22 11.73
C TYR A 58 0.36 -21.91 13.02
N GLY A 59 -0.24 -21.26 13.99
CA GLY A 59 0.48 -20.87 15.18
C GLY A 59 -0.36 -20.74 16.43
N LEU A 60 0.30 -20.35 17.50
CA LEU A 60 -0.27 -20.09 18.82
C LEU A 60 -1.15 -18.83 18.83
N ASN A 61 -2.09 -18.72 17.98
CA ASN A 61 -2.92 -17.56 17.70
C ASN A 61 -2.27 -16.52 16.76
N SER A 62 -3.12 -15.74 16.12
CA SER A 62 -2.71 -14.56 15.37
C SER A 62 -1.84 -13.65 16.24
N THR A 63 -0.74 -13.17 15.68
CA THR A 63 0.09 -12.14 16.30
C THR A 63 -0.48 -10.74 16.13
N SER A 64 -1.64 -10.63 15.47
CA SER A 64 -2.36 -9.39 15.25
C SER A 64 -2.58 -8.63 16.58
N GLY A 65 -2.08 -7.40 16.63
CA GLY A 65 -2.20 -6.51 17.79
C GLY A 65 -1.31 -6.87 18.99
N LEU A 66 -0.46 -7.92 18.92
CA LEU A 66 0.45 -8.28 20.00
C LEU A 66 1.73 -7.45 20.02
N VAL A 67 2.12 -6.87 18.92
CA VAL A 67 3.33 -6.05 18.79
C VAL A 67 2.96 -4.58 18.78
N GLY A 68 3.48 -3.81 19.73
CA GLY A 68 3.24 -2.37 19.83
C GLY A 68 3.67 -1.64 18.56
N GLY A 69 2.79 -0.77 18.04
CA GLY A 69 3.04 -0.01 16.81
C GLY A 69 2.62 -0.71 15.51
N ILE A 70 2.18 -1.98 15.59
CA ILE A 70 1.60 -2.70 14.45
C ILE A 70 0.08 -2.73 14.60
N PRO A 71 -0.69 -2.31 13.57
CA PRO A 71 -2.14 -2.30 13.63
C PRO A 71 -2.74 -3.69 13.88
N ALA A 72 -3.83 -3.75 14.63
CA ALA A 72 -4.62 -4.98 14.76
C ALA A 72 -5.14 -5.38 13.35
N GLY A 73 -4.89 -6.61 12.96
CA GLY A 73 -5.20 -7.13 11.61
C GLY A 73 -3.97 -7.37 10.73
N ASP A 74 -2.78 -6.88 11.15
CA ASP A 74 -1.52 -7.22 10.49
C ASP A 74 -0.83 -8.35 11.28
N ASP A 75 -0.48 -9.40 10.58
CA ASP A 75 0.23 -10.56 11.12
C ASP A 75 1.74 -10.30 11.16
N VAL A 76 2.42 -10.83 12.17
CA VAL A 76 3.85 -10.63 12.40
C VAL A 76 4.54 -11.96 12.65
N ASP A 77 5.62 -12.19 11.94
CA ASP A 77 6.50 -13.32 12.19
C ASP A 77 7.18 -13.21 13.57
N MET A 78 7.01 -14.21 14.41
CA MET A 78 7.67 -14.27 15.72
C MET A 78 8.87 -15.20 15.66
N ASN A 79 10.02 -14.69 16.12
CA ASN A 79 11.28 -15.39 16.05
C ASN A 79 11.98 -15.43 17.41
N PHE A 80 12.59 -16.58 17.74
CA PHE A 80 13.45 -16.77 18.90
C PHE A 80 14.89 -16.97 18.45
N GLY A 81 15.79 -16.05 18.82
CA GLY A 81 17.22 -16.18 18.58
C GLY A 81 17.92 -16.89 19.74
N PHE A 82 18.74 -17.88 19.46
CA PHE A 82 19.52 -18.65 20.43
C PHE A 82 21.00 -18.26 20.41
N VAL A 83 21.39 -17.35 19.55
CA VAL A 83 22.74 -16.84 19.37
C VAL A 83 22.71 -15.33 19.40
N ASP A 84 23.63 -14.74 20.11
CA ASP A 84 23.83 -13.30 20.11
C ASP A 84 24.59 -12.89 18.84
N TYR A 85 23.85 -12.51 17.81
CA TYR A 85 24.40 -12.06 16.54
C TYR A 85 25.12 -10.72 16.63
N THR A 86 24.92 -9.93 17.66
CA THR A 86 25.70 -8.69 17.87
C THR A 86 27.18 -8.96 18.04
N LYS A 87 27.53 -10.17 18.51
CA LYS A 87 28.91 -10.64 18.64
C LYS A 87 29.48 -11.30 17.38
N LYS A 88 28.62 -11.75 16.46
CA LYS A 88 29.01 -12.41 15.21
C LYS A 88 29.05 -11.46 14.02
N ILE A 89 28.19 -10.43 14.04
CA ILE A 89 28.06 -9.48 12.95
C ILE A 89 28.59 -8.14 13.45
N THR A 90 29.59 -7.59 12.75
CA THR A 90 29.91 -6.18 12.92
C THR A 90 28.94 -5.41 12.02
N PRO A 91 27.91 -4.75 12.58
CA PRO A 91 26.95 -4.03 11.76
C PRO A 91 27.69 -2.93 11.00
N ARG A 92 27.39 -2.83 9.70
CA ARG A 92 27.85 -1.69 8.89
C ARG A 92 27.05 -0.42 9.23
N TRP A 93 26.00 -0.59 9.98
CA TRP A 93 25.08 0.45 10.50
C TRP A 93 25.33 0.64 12.00
N LYS A 94 25.19 1.83 12.47
CA LYS A 94 25.19 2.13 13.91
C LYS A 94 24.07 1.30 14.58
N SER A 95 24.29 0.85 15.80
CA SER A 95 23.29 0.07 16.58
C SER A 95 21.98 0.85 16.72
N VAL A 96 20.87 0.14 16.99
CA VAL A 96 19.56 0.75 17.26
C VAL A 96 19.65 1.77 18.40
N ASP A 97 20.54 1.55 19.39
CA ASP A 97 20.79 2.48 20.49
C ASP A 97 21.44 3.79 20.02
N SER A 98 22.25 3.76 18.96
CA SER A 98 22.78 4.98 18.32
C SER A 98 21.73 5.73 17.52
N TYR A 99 20.63 5.07 17.14
CA TYR A 99 19.52 5.70 16.43
C TYR A 99 18.58 6.44 17.40
N VAL A 100 18.46 5.99 18.64
CA VAL A 100 17.63 6.62 19.69
C VAL A 100 18.41 7.69 20.45
N ALA A 101 19.75 7.60 20.51
CA ALA A 101 20.61 8.51 21.30
C ALA A 101 21.14 9.73 20.52
N SER A 102 20.87 9.86 19.24
CA SER A 102 21.35 10.99 18.44
C SER A 102 20.41 12.20 18.52
N THR A 103 20.17 12.70 19.74
CA THR A 103 19.73 14.10 19.95
C THR A 103 20.91 15.06 20.19
N THR A 104 22.16 14.60 20.02
CA THR A 104 23.33 15.46 20.00
C THR A 104 23.81 15.65 18.54
N PRO A 105 24.15 16.88 18.13
CA PRO A 105 24.62 17.11 16.77
C PRO A 105 25.93 16.33 16.55
N ASP A 106 25.91 15.35 15.64
CA ASP A 106 27.14 14.68 15.16
C ASP A 106 27.91 15.71 14.30
N THR A 107 29.06 16.14 14.78
CA THR A 107 30.00 16.98 14.03
C THR A 107 30.93 16.16 13.12
N GLY A 108 30.57 14.91 12.82
CA GLY A 108 31.27 14.06 11.85
C GLY A 108 30.61 14.11 10.48
N THR A 109 31.35 14.43 9.44
CA THR A 109 30.97 14.48 8.03
C THR A 109 30.53 13.10 7.50
N ALA A 110 29.38 12.57 7.96
CA ALA A 110 28.65 11.55 7.24
C ALA A 110 28.02 12.24 6.04
N ASP A 111 28.25 11.76 4.83
CA ASP A 111 27.57 12.22 3.63
C ASP A 111 26.07 12.21 3.90
N LYS A 112 25.48 13.40 4.07
CA LYS A 112 24.03 13.54 4.27
C LYS A 112 23.34 12.94 3.06
N GLU A 113 22.32 12.15 3.30
CA GLU A 113 21.48 11.63 2.23
C GLU A 113 20.95 12.83 1.41
N LYS A 114 21.11 12.79 0.10
CA LYS A 114 20.75 13.93 -0.76
C LYS A 114 19.25 14.21 -0.68
N GLU A 115 18.88 15.49 -0.66
CA GLU A 115 17.46 15.88 -0.74
C GLU A 115 16.76 15.22 -1.94
N GLY A 116 15.54 14.75 -1.72
CA GLY A 116 14.70 14.20 -2.77
C GLY A 116 13.97 12.92 -2.40
N LEU A 117 13.39 12.32 -3.43
CA LEU A 117 12.66 11.07 -3.31
C LEU A 117 13.63 9.89 -3.52
N HIS A 118 13.67 9.03 -2.54
CA HIS A 118 14.49 7.81 -2.52
C HIS A 118 13.60 6.57 -2.49
N LYS A 119 14.20 5.40 -2.71
CA LYS A 119 13.50 4.12 -2.68
C LYS A 119 14.32 3.09 -1.94
N VAL A 120 13.67 2.37 -1.02
CA VAL A 120 14.24 1.22 -0.31
C VAL A 120 13.16 0.14 -0.21
N ASP A 121 13.50 -1.11 -0.46
CA ASP A 121 12.59 -2.26 -0.37
C ASP A 121 11.23 -2.07 -1.06
N GLY A 122 11.27 -1.42 -2.24
CA GLY A 122 10.05 -1.14 -3.01
C GLY A 122 9.25 0.08 -2.57
N LYS A 123 9.51 0.65 -1.40
CA LYS A 123 8.83 1.81 -0.82
C LYS A 123 9.61 3.09 -1.10
N TYR A 124 8.89 4.20 -1.29
CA TYR A 124 9.47 5.52 -1.47
C TYR A 124 9.45 6.31 -0.18
N TYR A 125 10.51 7.05 0.12
CA TYR A 125 10.62 8.00 1.22
C TYR A 125 11.23 9.30 0.70
N TYR A 126 11.09 10.38 1.45
CA TYR A 126 11.63 11.68 1.07
C TYR A 126 12.62 12.18 2.12
N VAL A 127 13.73 12.72 1.65
CA VAL A 127 14.77 13.38 2.43
C VAL A 127 14.70 14.87 2.17
N ASP A 128 14.71 15.67 3.23
CA ASP A 128 14.69 17.13 3.13
C ASP A 128 16.09 17.73 2.89
N GLU A 129 16.15 19.04 2.75
CA GLU A 129 17.39 19.82 2.54
C GLU A 129 18.43 19.62 3.66
N ASN A 130 18.00 19.21 4.85
CA ASN A 130 18.86 18.94 6.00
C ASN A 130 19.41 17.51 6.01
N GLY A 131 19.04 16.68 5.03
CA GLY A 131 19.40 15.28 4.96
C GLY A 131 18.57 14.41 5.92
N SER A 132 17.40 14.87 6.36
CA SER A 132 16.53 14.16 7.28
C SER A 132 15.33 13.55 6.56
N ARG A 133 14.95 12.32 6.93
CA ARG A 133 13.72 11.71 6.44
C ARG A 133 12.51 12.41 7.03
N VAL A 134 11.56 12.73 6.16
CA VAL A 134 10.31 13.39 6.58
C VAL A 134 9.19 12.39 6.80
N SER A 135 8.20 12.76 7.61
CA SER A 135 6.96 11.99 7.81
C SER A 135 5.76 12.92 7.96
N SER A 136 4.56 12.34 7.82
CA SER A 136 3.26 13.03 8.01
C SER A 136 3.13 14.35 7.25
N ARG A 137 3.62 14.42 6.01
CA ARG A 137 3.59 15.66 5.21
C ARG A 137 3.52 15.43 3.71
N TRP A 138 3.01 16.43 3.03
CA TRP A 138 3.07 16.54 1.57
C TRP A 138 4.46 16.95 1.12
N VAL A 139 4.95 16.32 0.05
CA VAL A 139 6.20 16.66 -0.60
C VAL A 139 6.03 16.69 -2.12
N THR A 140 6.88 17.46 -2.78
CA THR A 140 6.94 17.50 -4.24
C THR A 140 8.33 17.06 -4.68
N ALA A 141 8.37 16.09 -5.59
CA ALA A 141 9.60 15.60 -6.19
C ALA A 141 9.37 15.32 -7.67
N ASN A 142 10.31 15.75 -8.54
CA ASN A 142 10.24 15.52 -9.99
C ASN A 142 8.88 15.95 -10.61
N GLY A 143 8.33 17.08 -10.16
CA GLY A 143 7.05 17.62 -10.62
C GLY A 143 5.81 16.84 -10.18
N LYS A 144 5.94 15.88 -9.26
CA LYS A 144 4.84 15.06 -8.74
C LYS A 144 4.67 15.27 -7.24
N THR A 145 3.44 15.16 -6.77
CA THR A 145 3.08 15.33 -5.35
C THR A 145 2.95 13.96 -4.69
N TYR A 146 3.48 13.83 -3.49
CA TYR A 146 3.42 12.65 -2.64
C TYR A 146 2.94 13.04 -1.25
N TYR A 147 2.38 12.10 -0.53
CA TYR A 147 2.20 12.23 0.91
C TYR A 147 3.05 11.17 1.61
N ILE A 148 3.95 11.61 2.46
CA ILE A 148 4.76 10.73 3.30
C ILE A 148 3.98 10.51 4.58
N SER A 149 3.63 9.26 4.87
CA SER A 149 2.86 8.86 6.05
C SER A 149 3.70 8.92 7.33
N SER A 150 3.09 8.65 8.46
CA SER A 150 3.76 8.66 9.76
C SER A 150 4.89 7.63 9.89
N ASP A 151 4.84 6.56 9.10
CA ASP A 151 5.89 5.54 8.99
C ASP A 151 7.07 5.95 8.10
N GLY A 152 7.04 7.18 7.55
CA GLY A 152 8.12 7.75 6.72
C GLY A 152 8.09 7.31 5.26
N TYR A 153 7.02 6.66 4.78
CA TYR A 153 6.92 6.21 3.40
C TYR A 153 5.77 6.85 2.63
N ALA A 154 5.93 6.95 1.31
CA ALA A 154 4.90 7.49 0.43
C ALA A 154 3.66 6.57 0.40
N LEU A 155 2.49 7.18 0.53
CA LEU A 155 1.21 6.48 0.43
C LEU A 155 1.00 5.90 -0.97
N MET A 156 0.27 4.78 -1.04
CA MET A 156 -0.12 4.11 -2.29
C MET A 156 -1.60 3.75 -2.27
N GLY A 157 -2.23 3.74 -3.45
CA GLY A 157 -3.65 3.43 -3.61
C GLY A 157 -4.56 4.53 -3.09
N MET A 158 -5.80 4.20 -2.74
CA MET A 158 -6.77 5.16 -2.18
C MET A 158 -6.52 5.34 -0.68
N LYS A 159 -6.23 6.56 -0.29
CA LYS A 159 -5.95 6.91 1.12
C LYS A 159 -6.69 8.19 1.52
N LYS A 160 -6.99 8.30 2.81
CA LYS A 160 -7.59 9.49 3.42
C LYS A 160 -6.49 10.28 4.13
N VAL A 161 -6.35 11.55 3.75
CA VAL A 161 -5.41 12.50 4.37
C VAL A 161 -6.21 13.75 4.72
N ASP A 162 -6.12 14.21 5.95
CA ASP A 162 -6.81 15.39 6.46
C ASP A 162 -8.31 15.43 6.11
N GLY A 163 -8.98 14.29 6.28
CA GLY A 163 -10.41 14.16 6.04
C GLY A 163 -10.82 13.97 4.57
N LYS A 164 -9.92 14.14 3.60
CA LYS A 164 -10.17 14.04 2.15
C LYS A 164 -9.56 12.77 1.58
N TYR A 165 -10.17 12.21 0.53
CA TYR A 165 -9.65 11.03 -0.15
C TYR A 165 -8.84 11.41 -1.37
N TYR A 166 -7.68 10.71 -1.53
CA TYR A 166 -6.76 10.85 -2.64
C TYR A 166 -6.43 9.48 -3.22
N TRP A 167 -5.96 9.46 -4.46
CA TRP A 167 -5.39 8.27 -5.07
C TRP A 167 -3.90 8.48 -5.32
N PHE A 168 -3.10 7.61 -4.74
CA PHE A 168 -1.67 7.56 -4.99
C PHE A 168 -1.36 6.39 -5.93
N HIS A 169 -0.48 6.61 -6.89
CA HIS A 169 -0.09 5.58 -7.85
C HIS A 169 0.42 4.34 -7.10
N THR A 170 -0.14 3.15 -7.40
CA THR A 170 0.10 1.91 -6.64
C THR A 170 1.53 1.37 -6.73
N LYS A 171 2.33 1.85 -7.68
CA LYS A 171 3.74 1.45 -7.85
C LYS A 171 4.73 2.57 -7.49
N TYR A 172 4.35 3.84 -7.70
CA TYR A 172 5.27 4.97 -7.60
C TYR A 172 4.89 5.97 -6.49
N GLY A 173 3.73 5.86 -5.87
CA GLY A 173 3.30 6.67 -4.73
C GLY A 173 2.92 8.12 -5.03
N TYR A 174 2.99 8.61 -6.27
CA TYR A 174 2.57 9.98 -6.56
C TYR A 174 1.06 10.13 -6.67
N MET A 175 0.54 11.29 -6.23
CA MET A 175 -0.88 11.61 -6.22
C MET A 175 -1.42 11.82 -7.65
N PHE A 176 -2.59 11.28 -7.93
CA PHE A 176 -3.35 11.54 -9.16
C PHE A 176 -4.09 12.89 -9.08
N LYS A 177 -4.06 13.63 -10.18
CA LYS A 177 -4.80 14.88 -10.38
C LYS A 177 -5.54 14.83 -11.70
N SER A 178 -6.70 15.47 -11.79
CA SER A 178 -7.55 15.53 -12.98
C SER A 178 -7.67 14.17 -13.67
N ARG A 179 -7.99 13.14 -12.90
CA ARG A 179 -7.88 11.75 -13.37
C ARG A 179 -8.98 10.84 -12.90
N ARG A 180 -9.54 10.09 -13.84
CA ARG A 180 -10.41 8.95 -13.59
C ARG A 180 -9.61 7.72 -13.14
N VAL A 181 -10.13 7.00 -12.17
CA VAL A 181 -9.63 5.70 -11.73
C VAL A 181 -10.78 4.69 -11.78
N THR A 182 -10.60 3.62 -12.54
CA THR A 182 -11.52 2.48 -12.57
C THR A 182 -10.87 1.31 -11.85
N ARG A 183 -11.55 0.78 -10.83
CA ARG A 183 -11.09 -0.40 -10.08
C ARG A 183 -11.47 -1.69 -10.81
N SER A 184 -10.85 -2.79 -10.44
CA SER A 184 -11.11 -4.13 -11.02
C SER A 184 -12.57 -4.59 -10.89
N ASN A 185 -13.27 -4.14 -9.85
CA ASN A 185 -14.70 -4.40 -9.64
C ASN A 185 -15.63 -3.48 -10.45
N GLY A 186 -15.07 -2.61 -11.33
CA GLY A 186 -15.80 -1.67 -12.17
C GLY A 186 -16.23 -0.37 -11.48
N ASP A 187 -15.89 -0.16 -10.20
CA ASP A 187 -16.13 1.13 -9.53
C ASP A 187 -15.28 2.22 -10.16
N ILE A 188 -15.89 3.37 -10.39
CA ILE A 188 -15.24 4.53 -11.01
C ILE A 188 -15.18 5.67 -9.99
N TYR A 189 -14.00 6.28 -9.89
CA TYR A 189 -13.73 7.47 -9.09
C TYR A 189 -13.06 8.53 -9.95
N TYR A 190 -13.21 9.79 -9.60
CA TYR A 190 -12.49 10.89 -10.21
C TYR A 190 -11.81 11.76 -9.16
N PHE A 191 -10.58 12.15 -9.43
CA PHE A 191 -9.77 13.03 -8.59
C PHE A 191 -9.57 14.35 -9.29
N GLY A 192 -9.94 15.45 -8.65
CA GLY A 192 -9.88 16.80 -9.20
C GLY A 192 -8.47 17.31 -9.45
N SER A 193 -8.33 18.57 -9.87
CA SER A 193 -7.04 19.21 -10.10
C SER A 193 -6.19 19.36 -8.82
N ASP A 194 -6.83 19.40 -7.67
CA ASP A 194 -6.21 19.37 -6.34
C ASP A 194 -5.91 17.95 -5.84
N GLY A 195 -6.30 16.91 -6.60
CA GLY A 195 -6.17 15.51 -6.26
C GLY A 195 -7.24 14.97 -5.32
N VAL A 196 -8.19 15.80 -4.87
CA VAL A 196 -9.28 15.37 -3.99
C VAL A 196 -10.32 14.57 -4.80
N ARG A 197 -10.80 13.46 -4.23
CA ARG A 197 -11.86 12.65 -4.81
C ARG A 197 -13.17 13.43 -4.88
N TYR A 198 -13.84 13.39 -6.03
CA TYR A 198 -15.19 13.93 -6.17
C TYR A 198 -16.21 13.06 -5.44
N GLU A 199 -17.14 13.71 -4.74
CA GLU A 199 -18.18 13.09 -3.92
C GLU A 199 -19.45 13.93 -3.96
N ASN A 200 -20.60 13.24 -3.74
CA ASN A 200 -21.89 13.83 -3.44
C ASN A 200 -22.30 14.98 -4.38
N GLY A 201 -22.18 14.75 -5.69
CA GLY A 201 -22.55 15.79 -6.66
C GLY A 201 -22.35 15.40 -8.11
N MET A 202 -22.79 16.30 -8.97
CA MET A 202 -22.62 16.20 -10.41
C MET A 202 -21.40 17.03 -10.82
N TYR A 203 -20.50 16.42 -11.58
CA TYR A 203 -19.24 17.06 -12.01
C TYR A 203 -19.02 16.87 -13.49
N ARG A 204 -18.72 17.96 -14.18
CA ARG A 204 -18.23 17.95 -15.56
C ARG A 204 -16.71 17.89 -15.53
N VAL A 205 -16.15 16.96 -16.27
CA VAL A 205 -14.70 16.71 -16.31
C VAL A 205 -14.23 16.57 -17.74
N THR A 206 -12.98 16.96 -18.01
CA THR A 206 -12.33 16.78 -19.31
C THR A 206 -11.44 15.53 -19.24
N GLU A 207 -11.69 14.60 -20.14
CA GLU A 207 -10.91 13.38 -20.35
C GLU A 207 -10.34 13.35 -21.76
N SER A 208 -9.49 12.39 -22.09
CA SER A 208 -8.95 12.24 -23.46
C SER A 208 -10.02 12.00 -24.54
N SER A 209 -11.17 11.46 -24.13
CA SER A 209 -12.35 11.21 -24.98
C SER A 209 -13.28 12.42 -25.11
N GLY A 210 -12.97 13.54 -24.44
CA GLY A 210 -13.80 14.73 -24.42
C GLY A 210 -14.30 15.10 -23.02
N GLU A 211 -15.27 16.03 -23.00
CA GLU A 211 -15.94 16.42 -21.78
C GLU A 211 -17.08 15.45 -21.42
N HIS A 212 -17.14 15.06 -20.17
CA HIS A 212 -18.14 14.13 -19.63
C HIS A 212 -18.69 14.61 -18.31
N THR A 213 -19.97 14.33 -18.04
CA THR A 213 -20.60 14.60 -16.77
C THR A 213 -20.80 13.30 -16.02
N TYR A 214 -20.41 13.28 -14.74
CA TYR A 214 -20.64 12.18 -13.79
C TYR A 214 -21.46 12.64 -12.62
N TYR A 215 -22.20 11.72 -12.00
CA TYR A 215 -22.74 11.90 -10.66
C TYR A 215 -21.99 11.00 -9.69
N PHE A 216 -21.21 11.60 -8.79
CA PHE A 216 -20.52 10.85 -7.74
C PHE A 216 -21.38 10.79 -6.48
N GLN A 217 -21.58 9.60 -5.97
CA GLN A 217 -22.29 9.33 -4.74
C GLN A 217 -21.47 9.80 -3.51
N LYS A 218 -22.08 9.80 -2.32
CA LYS A 218 -21.40 10.17 -1.06
C LYS A 218 -20.12 9.35 -0.78
N ASN A 219 -20.04 8.10 -1.26
CA ASN A 219 -18.87 7.25 -1.17
C ASN A 219 -17.83 7.49 -2.29
N GLY A 220 -18.05 8.49 -3.14
CA GLY A 220 -17.21 8.86 -4.26
C GLY A 220 -17.31 7.96 -5.49
N LYS A 221 -18.19 6.94 -5.49
CA LYS A 221 -18.37 6.10 -6.68
C LYS A 221 -19.25 6.81 -7.71
N ALA A 222 -18.85 6.77 -8.98
CA ALA A 222 -19.71 7.22 -10.06
C ALA A 222 -20.99 6.38 -10.11
N TYR A 223 -22.11 7.06 -10.24
CA TYR A 223 -23.40 6.41 -10.39
C TYR A 223 -23.53 5.78 -11.79
N LYS A 224 -24.31 4.71 -11.89
CA LYS A 224 -24.59 4.01 -13.14
C LYS A 224 -26.05 3.63 -13.21
N GLY A 225 -26.64 3.74 -14.39
CA GLY A 225 -28.04 3.46 -14.62
C GLY A 225 -28.94 4.68 -14.50
N TRP A 226 -30.23 4.46 -14.34
CA TRP A 226 -31.23 5.52 -14.21
C TRP A 226 -31.19 6.19 -12.83
N CYS A 227 -31.28 7.51 -12.81
CA CYS A 227 -31.25 8.31 -11.60
C CYS A 227 -32.23 9.48 -11.70
N THR A 228 -32.95 9.76 -10.64
CA THR A 228 -33.81 10.98 -10.51
C THR A 228 -33.17 11.91 -9.49
N LEU A 229 -32.81 13.11 -9.91
CA LEU A 229 -32.23 14.14 -9.05
C LEU A 229 -33.01 15.43 -9.22
N ASN A 230 -33.49 15.97 -8.11
CA ASN A 230 -34.27 17.21 -8.10
C ASN A 230 -35.49 17.20 -9.08
N GLY A 231 -36.14 16.05 -9.23
CA GLY A 231 -37.27 15.87 -10.13
C GLY A 231 -36.93 15.56 -11.59
N ASN A 232 -35.68 15.74 -12.01
CA ASN A 232 -35.20 15.46 -13.35
C ASN A 232 -34.66 14.02 -13.44
N LYS A 233 -34.93 13.35 -14.56
CA LYS A 233 -34.51 11.98 -14.84
C LYS A 233 -33.28 11.96 -15.72
N TYR A 234 -32.26 11.21 -15.30
CA TYR A 234 -30.96 11.07 -15.98
C TYR A 234 -30.64 9.59 -16.21
N TYR A 235 -29.75 9.34 -17.18
CA TYR A 235 -29.15 8.03 -17.36
C TYR A 235 -27.63 8.15 -17.42
N PHE A 236 -26.96 7.35 -16.60
CA PHE A 236 -25.51 7.21 -16.57
C PHE A 236 -25.14 5.87 -17.18
N TYR A 237 -24.26 5.85 -18.17
CA TYR A 237 -23.93 4.64 -18.89
C TYR A 237 -23.47 3.52 -17.96
N THR A 238 -24.01 2.33 -18.19
CA THR A 238 -23.62 1.09 -17.51
C THR A 238 -22.55 0.34 -18.31
N GLY A 239 -22.11 -0.81 -17.81
CA GLY A 239 -21.12 -1.62 -18.52
C GLY A 239 -19.67 -1.20 -18.28
N SER A 240 -18.77 -1.63 -19.17
CA SER A 240 -17.30 -1.48 -19.02
C SER A 240 -16.67 -0.59 -20.10
N SER A 241 -17.46 0.10 -20.92
CA SER A 241 -16.95 1.00 -21.96
C SER A 241 -16.26 2.25 -21.39
N ALA A 242 -15.57 3.00 -22.24
CA ALA A 242 -14.97 4.29 -21.87
C ALA A 242 -16.03 5.27 -21.32
N LEU A 243 -17.27 5.20 -21.81
CA LEU A 243 -18.39 6.04 -21.34
C LEU A 243 -19.03 5.57 -20.03
N SER A 244 -18.63 4.42 -19.48
CA SER A 244 -19.22 3.89 -18.24
C SER A 244 -19.20 4.94 -17.12
N GLY A 245 -20.36 5.17 -16.49
CA GLY A 245 -20.60 6.18 -15.45
C GLY A 245 -20.80 7.61 -15.96
N THR A 246 -20.60 7.89 -17.25
CA THR A 246 -20.90 9.22 -17.81
C THR A 246 -22.39 9.39 -18.07
N ARG A 247 -22.88 10.62 -17.97
CA ARG A 247 -24.26 10.98 -18.24
C ARG A 247 -24.54 10.96 -19.77
N ALA A 248 -25.70 10.42 -20.16
CA ALA A 248 -26.21 10.55 -21.52
C ALA A 248 -26.63 12.00 -21.77
N GLU A 249 -26.12 12.63 -22.83
CA GLU A 249 -26.40 14.02 -23.22
C GLU A 249 -26.58 14.10 -24.73
N ASN A 250 -27.53 14.91 -25.21
CA ASN A 250 -27.81 15.14 -26.65
C ASN A 250 -27.94 13.83 -27.45
N ILE A 251 -28.63 12.83 -26.92
CA ILE A 251 -28.73 11.50 -27.54
C ILE A 251 -30.10 10.87 -27.29
N SER A 252 -30.50 10.00 -28.20
CA SER A 252 -31.63 9.11 -28.04
C SER A 252 -31.13 7.69 -27.77
N LEU A 253 -31.61 7.06 -26.69
CA LEU A 253 -31.29 5.68 -26.34
C LEU A 253 -32.53 4.80 -26.48
N THR A 254 -32.41 3.68 -27.18
CA THR A 254 -33.47 2.70 -27.32
C THR A 254 -33.20 1.50 -26.39
N SER A 255 -34.14 1.19 -25.53
CA SER A 255 -34.08 0.02 -24.67
C SER A 255 -34.26 -1.30 -25.46
N SER A 256 -33.96 -2.43 -24.84
CA SER A 256 -34.21 -3.76 -25.43
C SER A 256 -35.69 -4.03 -25.71
N SER A 257 -36.61 -3.31 -25.03
CA SER A 257 -38.05 -3.38 -25.28
C SER A 257 -38.55 -2.42 -26.37
N GLY A 258 -37.65 -1.68 -27.02
CA GLY A 258 -37.99 -0.72 -28.08
C GLY A 258 -38.41 0.68 -27.55
N LEU A 259 -38.41 0.92 -26.24
CA LEU A 259 -38.69 2.24 -25.67
C LEU A 259 -37.56 3.20 -25.95
N VAL A 260 -37.87 4.36 -26.57
CA VAL A 260 -36.92 5.43 -26.84
C VAL A 260 -36.95 6.46 -25.72
N SER A 261 -35.77 6.81 -25.23
CA SER A 261 -35.54 7.89 -24.27
C SER A 261 -34.65 8.95 -24.91
N VAL A 262 -35.08 10.20 -24.90
CA VAL A 262 -34.36 11.33 -25.53
C VAL A 262 -33.80 12.20 -24.42
N PHE A 263 -32.50 12.50 -24.50
CA PHE A 263 -31.77 13.31 -23.52
C PHE A 263 -31.36 14.64 -24.16
N ASP A 264 -31.64 15.74 -23.47
CA ASP A 264 -31.20 17.07 -23.89
C ASP A 264 -29.71 17.31 -23.62
N GLY A 265 -29.20 18.54 -23.87
CA GLY A 265 -27.81 18.93 -23.61
C GLY A 265 -27.44 18.93 -22.13
N ASN A 266 -28.41 18.99 -21.24
CA ASN A 266 -28.26 18.87 -19.80
C ASN A 266 -28.46 17.42 -19.31
N GLY A 267 -28.66 16.48 -20.21
CA GLY A 267 -28.90 15.08 -19.94
C GLY A 267 -30.23 14.77 -19.26
N VAL A 268 -31.19 15.68 -19.32
CA VAL A 268 -32.54 15.46 -18.80
C VAL A 268 -33.34 14.68 -19.83
N CYS A 269 -34.01 13.60 -19.36
CA CYS A 269 -34.87 12.75 -20.16
C CYS A 269 -36.34 13.13 -19.94
#